data_84493a908218bf25e706e07b1d872a00
#
_entry.id   84493a908218bf25e706e07b1d872a00
#
_cell.length_a   1.000
_cell.length_b   1.000
_cell.length_c   1.000
_cell.angle_alpha   90.00
_cell.angle_beta   90.00
_cell.angle_gamma   90.00
#
_symmetry.space_group_name_H-M   'P 1'
#
loop_
_entity.id
_entity.type
_entity.pdbx_description
1 polymer ?
#
loop_
_entity_poly.entity_id
_entity_poly.type
_entity_poly.pdbx_seq_one_letter_code
_entity_poly.pdbx_strand_id
1 'polypeptide(L)'
;MIIKPIIRRNICINAHPLGCAAQVRTQINYVMDRDKILGPKKVLVIGASNGYGLAARIVSAFASNAATIGVGFEKPGTARRAGTAGWYNIEAFRQEAETAGLAAWNINGDAFSEETKNKVIGIIKTKLDVVDFLVYSIAAPRRIDPATGEIYSSVIKPIGKPFTASSVDFLSGVVSEVTAEPASAEQIAHTIKVMGGEDWMLWIEKLLNANLLAREFKTIAFSYIGSEHTRSLYRDGTIGAAKKDLEQKAEHINTLLKTIDGKALISVNKALITRASAVIPAVPLYTALLYRIMKDKNLHEGCIQQMYRLYHDFLFSGDSPKVDAKGRIRIDDWEMRPDVQREVAALWNEIDQQNIEELTDIRGLREEFLRHHGFGMPEVDYSQDVRPDIF
;
A
#
# COMPACT_ATOMS: atom_id res chain seq x y z
N MET A 1 0.34 27.86 11.03
CA MET A 1 -1.09 27.95 10.66
C MET A 1 -1.90 26.84 11.30
N ILE A 2 -3.16 27.07 11.63
CA ILE A 2 -4.05 25.98 12.03
C ILE A 2 -4.40 25.16 10.77
N ILE A 3 -4.05 23.87 10.78
CA ILE A 3 -4.25 22.98 9.64
C ILE A 3 -5.48 22.11 9.90
N LYS A 4 -6.55 22.32 9.11
CA LYS A 4 -7.77 21.51 9.12
C LYS A 4 -7.82 20.62 7.88
N PRO A 5 -8.50 19.45 7.91
CA PRO A 5 -8.63 18.60 6.74
C PRO A 5 -9.40 19.33 5.62
N ILE A 6 -8.86 19.29 4.40
CA ILE A 6 -9.51 19.80 3.21
C ILE A 6 -9.92 18.62 2.35
N ILE A 7 -11.22 18.35 2.33
CA ILE A 7 -11.76 17.16 1.68
C ILE A 7 -12.54 17.60 0.43
N ARG A 8 -12.29 16.90 -0.66
CA ARG A 8 -13.06 17.03 -1.91
C ARG A 8 -13.44 15.64 -2.39
N ARG A 9 -14.75 15.33 -2.33
CA ARG A 9 -15.24 13.96 -2.52
C ARG A 9 -14.52 13.03 -1.54
N ASN A 10 -14.10 11.82 -1.95
CA ASN A 10 -13.35 10.86 -1.11
C ASN A 10 -11.82 11.10 -1.15
N ILE A 11 -11.37 12.34 -1.32
CA ILE A 11 -9.94 12.72 -1.35
C ILE A 11 -9.66 13.79 -0.31
N CYS A 12 -8.73 13.55 0.59
CA CYS A 12 -8.14 14.58 1.43
C CYS A 12 -6.87 15.13 0.75
N ILE A 13 -6.88 16.44 0.47
CA ILE A 13 -5.83 17.08 -0.37
C ILE A 13 -4.69 17.70 0.41
N ASN A 14 -4.78 17.71 1.73
CA ASN A 14 -3.72 18.18 2.64
C ASN A 14 -3.48 17.18 3.76
N ALA A 15 -2.45 17.43 4.58
CA ALA A 15 -2.13 16.60 5.72
C ALA A 15 -1.63 17.45 6.88
N HIS A 16 -1.76 16.89 8.10
CA HIS A 16 -1.25 17.53 9.31
C HIS A 16 0.12 16.94 9.68
N PRO A 17 1.21 17.73 9.68
CA PRO A 17 2.58 17.21 9.86
C PRO A 17 2.77 16.46 11.17
N LEU A 18 2.36 17.05 12.31
CA LEU A 18 2.48 16.42 13.63
C LEU A 18 1.61 15.16 13.75
N GLY A 19 0.42 15.18 13.13
CA GLY A 19 -0.45 14.01 13.13
C GLY A 19 0.10 12.87 12.27
N CYS A 20 0.72 13.15 11.13
CA CYS A 20 1.42 12.13 10.34
C CYS A 20 2.58 11.53 11.12
N ALA A 21 3.36 12.35 11.83
CA ALA A 21 4.44 11.87 12.69
C ALA A 21 3.90 10.99 13.84
N ALA A 22 2.80 11.39 14.47
CA ALA A 22 2.12 10.60 15.51
C ALA A 22 1.65 9.24 14.97
N GLN A 23 1.04 9.23 13.78
CA GLN A 23 0.61 7.99 13.11
C GLN A 23 1.79 7.06 12.81
N VAL A 24 2.93 7.59 12.38
CA VAL A 24 4.16 6.80 12.16
C VAL A 24 4.66 6.22 13.47
N ARG A 25 4.74 7.01 14.56
CA ARG A 25 5.13 6.51 15.90
C ARG A 25 4.21 5.43 16.41
N THR A 26 2.89 5.57 16.24
CA THR A 26 1.93 4.52 16.60
C THR A 26 2.24 3.20 15.91
N GLN A 27 2.57 3.22 14.62
CA GLN A 27 2.95 2.01 13.88
C GLN A 27 4.31 1.45 14.34
N ILE A 28 5.28 2.31 14.64
CA ILE A 28 6.58 1.90 15.17
C ILE A 28 6.41 1.23 16.53
N ASN A 29 5.65 1.84 17.45
CA ASN A 29 5.37 1.27 18.76
C ASN A 29 4.70 -0.10 18.65
N TYR A 30 3.71 -0.24 17.75
CA TYR A 30 3.09 -1.53 17.48
C TYR A 30 4.12 -2.62 17.14
N VAL A 31 5.12 -2.30 16.34
CA VAL A 31 6.18 -3.25 15.94
C VAL A 31 7.17 -3.51 17.08
N MET A 32 7.53 -2.47 17.83
CA MET A 32 8.50 -2.57 18.93
C MET A 32 7.98 -3.39 20.12
N ASP A 33 6.67 -3.40 20.33
CA ASP A 33 5.99 -4.19 21.37
C ASP A 33 5.87 -5.70 21.00
N ARG A 34 6.50 -6.12 19.90
CA ARG A 34 6.42 -7.50 19.36
C ARG A 34 7.80 -8.12 19.21
N ASP A 35 7.79 -9.43 18.95
CA ASP A 35 9.01 -10.18 18.75
C ASP A 35 9.84 -9.64 17.59
N LYS A 36 11.16 -9.67 17.75
CA LYS A 36 12.07 -9.34 16.67
C LYS A 36 12.04 -10.44 15.60
N ILE A 37 12.17 -9.99 14.34
CA ILE A 37 12.15 -10.89 13.19
C ILE A 37 13.59 -11.10 12.71
N LEU A 38 14.00 -12.36 12.59
CA LEU A 38 15.27 -12.71 11.92
C LEU A 38 15.10 -12.57 10.41
N GLY A 39 15.02 -11.32 9.97
CA GLY A 39 14.66 -10.93 8.61
C GLY A 39 15.78 -10.21 7.88
N PRO A 40 15.40 -9.44 6.85
CA PRO A 40 16.36 -8.77 5.99
C PRO A 40 17.15 -7.70 6.75
N LYS A 41 18.32 -7.36 6.23
CA LYS A 41 19.21 -6.35 6.83
C LYS A 41 19.39 -5.10 5.97
N LYS A 42 19.16 -5.19 4.67
CA LYS A 42 19.40 -4.12 3.69
C LYS A 42 18.22 -4.06 2.72
N VAL A 43 17.26 -3.19 2.99
CA VAL A 43 15.93 -3.21 2.37
C VAL A 43 15.71 -1.99 1.48
N LEU A 44 15.22 -2.24 0.27
CA LEU A 44 14.68 -1.22 -0.64
C LEU A 44 13.16 -1.33 -0.70
N VAL A 45 12.45 -0.23 -0.43
CA VAL A 45 10.99 -0.15 -0.54
C VAL A 45 10.60 0.87 -1.60
N ILE A 46 10.02 0.40 -2.69
CA ILE A 46 9.48 1.23 -3.77
C ILE A 46 8.01 1.52 -3.46
N GLY A 47 7.64 2.80 -3.28
CA GLY A 47 6.31 3.21 -2.79
C GLY A 47 6.23 3.23 -1.26
N ALA A 48 7.25 3.80 -0.59
CA ALA A 48 7.47 3.75 0.85
C ALA A 48 6.70 4.80 1.66
N SER A 49 5.87 5.65 1.04
CA SER A 49 5.34 6.85 1.69
C SER A 49 4.03 6.64 2.46
N ASN A 50 3.26 5.60 2.13
CA ASN A 50 1.95 5.36 2.73
C ASN A 50 1.59 3.86 2.73
N GLY A 51 0.52 3.51 3.45
CA GLY A 51 -0.12 2.20 3.39
C GLY A 51 0.83 1.04 3.63
N TYR A 52 0.72 0.01 2.81
CA TYR A 52 1.53 -1.21 2.94
C TYR A 52 3.04 -0.99 2.75
N GLY A 53 3.43 -0.07 1.86
CA GLY A 53 4.84 0.23 1.63
C GLY A 53 5.51 0.88 2.84
N LEU A 54 4.86 1.88 3.45
CA LEU A 54 5.33 2.48 4.70
C LEU A 54 5.39 1.45 5.83
N ALA A 55 4.32 0.66 5.99
CA ALA A 55 4.25 -0.38 7.01
C ALA A 55 5.36 -1.44 6.83
N ALA A 56 5.60 -1.89 5.60
CA ALA A 56 6.70 -2.81 5.29
C ALA A 56 8.06 -2.22 5.64
N ARG A 57 8.27 -0.92 5.38
CA ARG A 57 9.50 -0.23 5.75
C ARG A 57 9.68 -0.15 7.26
N ILE A 58 8.60 0.18 8.00
CA ILE A 58 8.62 0.22 9.48
C ILE A 58 8.96 -1.16 10.04
N VAL A 59 8.31 -2.23 9.56
CA VAL A 59 8.61 -3.60 10.00
C VAL A 59 10.06 -3.98 9.71
N SER A 60 10.56 -3.68 8.51
CA SER A 60 11.96 -3.95 8.13
C SER A 60 12.94 -3.26 9.09
N ALA A 61 12.73 -1.97 9.39
CA ALA A 61 13.62 -1.20 10.23
C ALA A 61 13.51 -1.62 11.70
N PHE A 62 12.32 -1.66 12.26
CA PHE A 62 12.12 -1.77 13.71
C PHE A 62 11.94 -3.21 14.20
N ALA A 63 11.45 -4.16 13.37
CA ALA A 63 11.43 -5.58 13.76
C ALA A 63 12.73 -6.31 13.40
N SER A 64 13.35 -6.02 12.23
CA SER A 64 14.52 -6.74 11.75
C SER A 64 15.85 -6.00 11.91
N ASN A 65 15.82 -4.76 12.44
CA ASN A 65 16.98 -3.86 12.52
C ASN A 65 17.68 -3.68 11.15
N ALA A 66 16.87 -3.49 10.09
CA ALA A 66 17.37 -3.32 8.74
C ALA A 66 17.72 -1.86 8.43
N ALA A 67 18.79 -1.65 7.67
CA ALA A 67 19.03 -0.42 6.96
C ALA A 67 18.05 -0.31 5.78
N THR A 68 17.37 0.84 5.61
CA THR A 68 16.30 0.97 4.62
C THR A 68 16.49 2.14 3.67
N ILE A 69 16.21 1.90 2.37
CA ILE A 69 16.01 2.96 1.38
C ILE A 69 14.52 2.96 1.03
N GLY A 70 13.86 4.12 1.15
CA GLY A 70 12.47 4.29 0.76
C GLY A 70 12.34 5.25 -0.41
N VAL A 71 11.64 4.83 -1.46
CA VAL A 71 11.30 5.67 -2.61
C VAL A 71 9.85 6.09 -2.51
N GLY A 72 9.58 7.41 -2.58
CA GLY A 72 8.25 8.01 -2.63
C GLY A 72 8.22 9.14 -3.63
N PHE A 73 7.02 9.56 -4.04
CA PHE A 73 6.84 10.70 -4.93
C PHE A 73 5.83 11.66 -4.33
N GLU A 74 6.32 12.57 -3.50
CA GLU A 74 5.50 13.37 -2.60
C GLU A 74 5.86 14.86 -2.71
N LYS A 75 4.93 15.71 -2.30
CA LYS A 75 5.12 17.17 -2.30
C LYS A 75 5.47 17.63 -0.88
N PRO A 76 6.62 18.30 -0.69
CA PRO A 76 6.99 18.87 0.59
C PRO A 76 6.04 19.99 1.02
N GLY A 77 5.99 20.23 2.32
CA GLY A 77 5.38 21.42 2.88
C GLY A 77 6.17 22.67 2.56
N THR A 78 5.49 23.80 2.53
CA THR A 78 6.09 25.14 2.42
C THR A 78 5.57 25.99 3.57
N ALA A 79 6.19 27.14 3.83
CA ALA A 79 5.72 28.06 4.87
C ALA A 79 4.22 28.47 4.77
N ARG A 80 3.61 28.33 3.58
CA ARG A 80 2.21 28.73 3.32
C ARG A 80 1.27 27.56 2.99
N ARG A 81 1.78 26.34 2.83
CA ARG A 81 0.98 25.21 2.36
C ARG A 81 1.48 23.91 2.94
N ALA A 82 0.56 23.13 3.49
CA ALA A 82 0.86 21.77 3.92
C ALA A 82 1.32 20.88 2.75
N GLY A 83 2.27 20.02 3.03
CA GLY A 83 2.73 18.96 2.16
C GLY A 83 1.70 17.82 2.05
N THR A 84 2.06 16.79 1.28
CA THR A 84 1.30 15.54 1.24
C THR A 84 1.57 14.69 2.49
N ALA A 85 0.61 13.84 2.86
CA ALA A 85 0.79 12.93 3.99
C ALA A 85 2.04 12.07 3.85
N GLY A 86 2.28 11.54 2.64
CA GLY A 86 3.44 10.70 2.39
C GLY A 86 4.77 11.43 2.59
N TRP A 87 4.87 12.72 2.31
CA TRP A 87 6.04 13.53 2.63
C TRP A 87 6.33 13.52 4.14
N TYR A 88 5.34 13.86 4.93
CA TYR A 88 5.49 13.89 6.39
C TYR A 88 5.76 12.51 6.97
N ASN A 89 5.14 11.47 6.44
CA ASN A 89 5.36 10.10 6.89
C ASN A 89 6.80 9.63 6.68
N ILE A 90 7.38 9.86 5.48
CA ILE A 90 8.74 9.39 5.18
C ILE A 90 9.79 10.17 5.98
N GLU A 91 9.57 11.47 6.22
CA GLU A 91 10.47 12.27 7.03
C GLU A 91 10.35 11.95 8.53
N ALA A 92 9.13 11.78 9.04
CA ALA A 92 8.93 11.31 10.40
C ALA A 92 9.57 9.93 10.63
N PHE A 93 9.36 8.98 9.70
CA PHE A 93 10.00 7.66 9.76
C PHE A 93 11.54 7.80 9.81
N ARG A 94 12.13 8.66 8.97
CA ARG A 94 13.58 8.85 8.94
C ARG A 94 14.10 9.37 10.29
N GLN A 95 13.43 10.36 10.87
CA GLN A 95 13.81 10.91 12.18
C GLN A 95 13.70 9.87 13.31
N GLU A 96 12.61 9.09 13.34
CA GLU A 96 12.43 8.01 14.33
C GLU A 96 13.50 6.91 14.15
N ALA A 97 13.81 6.54 12.90
CA ALA A 97 14.87 5.58 12.61
C ALA A 97 16.25 6.09 13.05
N GLU A 98 16.60 7.34 12.73
CA GLU A 98 17.85 7.96 13.19
C GLU A 98 17.95 8.02 14.73
N THR A 99 16.85 8.38 15.40
CA THR A 99 16.78 8.39 16.87
C THR A 99 17.01 7.00 17.46
N ALA A 100 16.54 5.96 16.78
CA ALA A 100 16.76 4.56 17.15
C ALA A 100 18.13 4.01 16.70
N GLY A 101 19.00 4.81 16.08
CA GLY A 101 20.29 4.37 15.55
C GLY A 101 20.21 3.49 14.31
N LEU A 102 19.07 3.51 13.60
CA LEU A 102 18.83 2.75 12.38
C LEU A 102 19.13 3.60 11.15
N ALA A 103 19.80 3.02 10.16
CA ALA A 103 20.13 3.71 8.93
C ALA A 103 18.90 3.77 7.99
N ALA A 104 18.52 4.98 7.59
CA ALA A 104 17.34 5.19 6.72
C ALA A 104 17.59 6.34 5.74
N TRP A 105 17.35 6.08 4.45
CA TRP A 105 17.46 7.09 3.38
C TRP A 105 16.14 7.23 2.65
N ASN A 106 15.75 8.49 2.38
CA ASN A 106 14.58 8.82 1.57
C ASN A 106 15.02 9.29 0.19
N ILE A 107 14.34 8.80 -0.84
CA ILE A 107 14.42 9.31 -2.20
C ILE A 107 13.04 9.79 -2.60
N ASN A 108 12.91 11.10 -2.82
CA ASN A 108 11.70 11.68 -3.35
C ASN A 108 11.84 11.82 -4.87
N GLY A 109 11.11 10.99 -5.61
CA GLY A 109 11.18 10.95 -7.07
C GLY A 109 10.21 9.93 -7.67
N ASP A 110 9.93 10.11 -8.96
CA ASP A 110 9.11 9.17 -9.71
C ASP A 110 9.82 7.81 -9.83
N ALA A 111 9.26 6.79 -9.21
CA ALA A 111 9.81 5.43 -9.21
C ALA A 111 9.95 4.83 -10.62
N PHE A 112 9.15 5.26 -11.57
CA PHE A 112 9.23 4.82 -12.97
C PHE A 112 10.43 5.41 -13.71
N SER A 113 10.97 6.55 -13.24
CA SER A 113 12.02 7.28 -13.94
C SER A 113 13.40 6.64 -13.78
N GLU A 114 14.21 6.74 -14.85
CA GLU A 114 15.62 6.34 -14.84
C GLU A 114 16.45 7.15 -13.83
N GLU A 115 16.13 8.43 -13.66
CA GLU A 115 16.80 9.30 -12.69
C GLU A 115 16.65 8.76 -11.26
N THR A 116 15.44 8.38 -10.85
CA THR A 116 15.19 7.83 -9.52
C THR A 116 15.90 6.48 -9.34
N LYS A 117 15.83 5.59 -10.34
CA LYS A 117 16.53 4.31 -10.32
C LYS A 117 18.04 4.50 -10.13
N ASN A 118 18.65 5.44 -10.86
CA ASN A 118 20.08 5.75 -10.76
C ASN A 118 20.46 6.35 -9.38
N LYS A 119 19.63 7.21 -8.80
CA LYS A 119 19.84 7.73 -7.43
C LYS A 119 19.83 6.59 -6.40
N VAL A 120 18.89 5.65 -6.49
CA VAL A 120 18.85 4.46 -5.62
C VAL A 120 20.13 3.63 -5.76
N ILE A 121 20.55 3.34 -6.98
CA ILE A 121 21.79 2.60 -7.26
C ILE A 121 23.00 3.30 -6.61
N GLY A 122 23.10 4.62 -6.72
CA GLY A 122 24.16 5.41 -6.09
C GLY A 122 24.21 5.24 -4.58
N ILE A 123 23.03 5.28 -3.91
CA ILE A 123 22.96 5.08 -2.46
C ILE A 123 23.31 3.64 -2.09
N ILE A 124 22.80 2.63 -2.81
CA ILE A 124 23.15 1.23 -2.52
C ILE A 124 24.66 1.04 -2.61
N LYS A 125 25.30 1.47 -3.70
CA LYS A 125 26.76 1.35 -3.90
C LYS A 125 27.59 2.02 -2.81
N THR A 126 27.14 3.15 -2.29
CA THR A 126 27.93 3.95 -1.33
C THR A 126 27.62 3.66 0.14
N LYS A 127 26.44 3.10 0.45
CA LYS A 127 25.95 2.95 1.83
C LYS A 127 25.63 1.51 2.21
N LEU A 128 25.20 0.68 1.29
CA LEU A 128 24.71 -0.67 1.59
C LEU A 128 25.55 -1.80 0.95
N ASP A 129 26.28 -1.50 -0.12
CA ASP A 129 26.96 -2.46 -0.99
C ASP A 129 25.99 -3.28 -1.83
N VAL A 130 25.05 -3.99 -1.19
CA VAL A 130 23.95 -4.74 -1.81
C VAL A 130 22.64 -4.54 -1.05
N VAL A 131 21.53 -4.98 -1.64
CA VAL A 131 20.23 -5.15 -0.94
C VAL A 131 19.86 -6.63 -0.91
N ASP A 132 19.28 -7.07 0.20
CA ASP A 132 18.82 -8.45 0.41
C ASP A 132 17.30 -8.61 0.31
N PHE A 133 16.55 -7.50 0.37
CA PHE A 133 15.11 -7.51 0.20
C PHE A 133 14.58 -6.27 -0.51
N LEU A 134 13.64 -6.47 -1.45
CA LEU A 134 12.93 -5.39 -2.14
C LEU A 134 11.42 -5.56 -2.00
N VAL A 135 10.75 -4.51 -1.55
CA VAL A 135 9.28 -4.41 -1.54
C VAL A 135 8.83 -3.50 -2.67
N TYR A 136 7.98 -4.00 -3.56
CA TYR A 136 7.36 -3.22 -4.63
C TYR A 136 5.90 -2.93 -4.29
N SER A 137 5.61 -1.68 -3.93
CA SER A 137 4.30 -1.22 -3.43
C SER A 137 3.82 0.03 -4.18
N ILE A 138 3.76 -0.05 -5.50
CA ILE A 138 3.28 1.06 -6.33
C ILE A 138 1.79 0.92 -6.61
N ALA A 139 1.05 2.00 -6.35
CA ALA A 139 -0.32 2.23 -6.82
C ALA A 139 -0.39 3.66 -7.35
N ALA A 140 -0.31 3.82 -8.66
CA ALA A 140 -0.24 5.12 -9.31
C ALA A 140 -1.38 5.29 -10.32
N PRO A 141 -1.90 6.52 -10.50
CA PRO A 141 -2.88 6.80 -11.54
C PRO A 141 -2.25 6.95 -12.92
N ARG A 142 -0.93 7.13 -12.99
CA ARG A 142 -0.21 7.46 -14.23
C ARG A 142 1.24 7.02 -14.17
N ARG A 143 1.76 6.63 -15.34
CA ARG A 143 3.18 6.31 -15.58
C ARG A 143 3.64 6.98 -16.87
N ILE A 144 4.86 7.54 -16.85
CA ILE A 144 5.58 7.93 -18.06
C ILE A 144 6.57 6.80 -18.36
N ASP A 145 6.50 6.24 -19.57
CA ASP A 145 7.44 5.22 -19.99
C ASP A 145 8.84 5.83 -20.15
N PRO A 146 9.85 5.35 -19.43
CA PRO A 146 11.17 5.97 -19.47
C PRO A 146 11.91 5.78 -20.81
N ALA A 147 11.50 4.81 -21.62
CA ALA A 147 12.14 4.52 -22.91
C ALA A 147 11.51 5.33 -24.06
N THR A 148 10.20 5.54 -24.04
CA THR A 148 9.45 6.17 -25.15
C THR A 148 8.92 7.55 -24.82
N GLY A 149 8.76 7.91 -23.53
CA GLY A 149 8.10 9.13 -23.08
C GLY A 149 6.57 9.04 -23.16
N GLU A 150 6.00 7.91 -23.57
CA GLU A 150 4.55 7.72 -23.64
C GLU A 150 3.92 7.74 -22.25
N ILE A 151 2.70 8.31 -22.20
CA ILE A 151 1.97 8.49 -20.94
C ILE A 151 0.85 7.48 -20.87
N TYR A 152 0.93 6.59 -19.88
CA TYR A 152 -0.13 5.66 -19.55
C TYR A 152 -0.94 6.13 -18.36
N SER A 153 -2.26 5.93 -18.38
CA SER A 153 -3.17 6.25 -17.28
C SER A 153 -3.94 5.01 -16.86
N SER A 154 -3.93 4.69 -15.58
CA SER A 154 -4.71 3.58 -15.04
C SER A 154 -6.15 4.00 -14.76
N VAL A 155 -7.08 3.07 -14.95
CA VAL A 155 -8.48 3.21 -14.58
C VAL A 155 -8.94 2.01 -13.77
N ILE A 156 -9.98 2.21 -12.94
CA ILE A 156 -10.61 1.12 -12.19
C ILE A 156 -12.00 0.93 -12.75
N LYS A 157 -12.13 -0.04 -13.63
CA LYS A 157 -13.35 -0.33 -14.38
C LYS A 157 -13.55 -1.84 -14.56
N PRO A 158 -14.80 -2.29 -14.69
CA PRO A 158 -15.10 -3.65 -15.12
C PRO A 158 -14.62 -3.89 -16.55
N ILE A 159 -14.53 -5.15 -16.97
CA ILE A 159 -14.23 -5.56 -18.33
C ILE A 159 -15.45 -6.29 -18.91
N GLY A 160 -15.82 -5.94 -20.12
CA GLY A 160 -16.87 -6.58 -20.91
C GLY A 160 -18.28 -6.05 -20.70
N LYS A 161 -18.76 -5.90 -19.46
CA LYS A 161 -20.12 -5.42 -19.16
C LYS A 161 -20.11 -4.37 -18.02
N PRO A 162 -21.09 -3.47 -17.97
CA PRO A 162 -21.23 -2.53 -16.86
C PRO A 162 -21.37 -3.26 -15.52
N PHE A 163 -20.88 -2.62 -14.46
CA PHE A 163 -21.03 -3.06 -13.08
C PHE A 163 -21.80 -2.02 -12.28
N THR A 164 -22.94 -2.44 -11.72
CA THR A 164 -23.78 -1.61 -10.86
C THR A 164 -23.80 -2.19 -9.46
N ALA A 165 -23.57 -1.36 -8.45
CA ALA A 165 -23.62 -1.76 -7.05
C ALA A 165 -23.90 -0.59 -6.12
N SER A 166 -24.36 -0.92 -4.91
CA SER A 166 -24.45 0.04 -3.80
C SER A 166 -23.04 0.54 -3.44
N SER A 167 -22.96 1.82 -3.15
CA SER A 167 -21.75 2.52 -2.72
C SER A 167 -22.09 3.50 -1.61
N VAL A 168 -21.06 3.95 -0.89
CA VAL A 168 -21.21 5.00 0.11
C VAL A 168 -20.15 6.06 -0.09
N ASP A 169 -20.56 7.31 -0.01
CA ASP A 169 -19.64 8.38 0.33
C ASP A 169 -19.40 8.29 1.84
N PHE A 170 -18.31 7.66 2.23
CA PHE A 170 -18.05 7.34 3.65
C PHE A 170 -17.78 8.59 4.50
N LEU A 171 -17.49 9.74 3.89
CA LEU A 171 -17.29 10.99 4.62
C LEU A 171 -18.62 11.67 4.97
N SER A 172 -19.58 11.67 4.05
CA SER A 172 -20.92 12.19 4.30
C SER A 172 -21.90 11.13 4.86
N GLY A 173 -21.62 9.85 4.63
CA GLY A 173 -22.51 8.75 4.97
C GLY A 173 -23.64 8.52 3.96
N VAL A 174 -23.60 9.19 2.80
CA VAL A 174 -24.64 9.06 1.77
C VAL A 174 -24.47 7.76 1.00
N VAL A 175 -25.50 6.91 1.06
CA VAL A 175 -25.61 5.68 0.28
C VAL A 175 -26.20 6.00 -1.09
N SER A 176 -25.62 5.45 -2.14
CA SER A 176 -26.09 5.63 -3.50
C SER A 176 -25.78 4.39 -4.35
N GLU A 177 -26.51 4.20 -5.43
CA GLU A 177 -26.15 3.24 -6.46
C GLU A 177 -25.18 3.89 -7.44
N VAL A 178 -24.13 3.17 -7.81
CA VAL A 178 -23.13 3.61 -8.78
C VAL A 178 -22.99 2.60 -9.89
N THR A 179 -22.94 3.08 -11.13
CA THR A 179 -22.67 2.26 -12.30
C THR A 179 -21.31 2.63 -12.89
N ALA A 180 -20.46 1.63 -13.07
CA ALA A 180 -19.16 1.77 -13.72
C ALA A 180 -19.25 1.13 -15.13
N GLU A 181 -19.01 1.95 -16.15
CA GLU A 181 -18.97 1.49 -17.54
C GLU A 181 -17.72 0.66 -17.81
N PRO A 182 -17.78 -0.33 -18.71
CA PRO A 182 -16.65 -1.20 -19.03
C PRO A 182 -15.48 -0.41 -19.62
N ALA A 183 -14.27 -0.92 -19.37
CA ALA A 183 -13.05 -0.35 -19.92
C ALA A 183 -12.91 -0.68 -21.41
N SER A 184 -12.36 0.27 -22.19
CA SER A 184 -11.87 0.00 -23.53
C SER A 184 -10.61 -0.88 -23.52
N ALA A 185 -10.26 -1.51 -24.65
CA ALA A 185 -9.02 -2.28 -24.77
C ALA A 185 -7.77 -1.43 -24.47
N GLU A 186 -7.75 -0.18 -24.88
CA GLU A 186 -6.69 0.79 -24.58
C GLU A 186 -6.59 1.06 -23.07
N GLN A 187 -7.71 1.32 -22.40
CA GLN A 187 -7.74 1.53 -20.95
C GLN A 187 -7.22 0.31 -20.15
N ILE A 188 -7.53 -0.91 -20.62
CA ILE A 188 -7.00 -2.14 -20.03
C ILE A 188 -5.48 -2.19 -20.20
N ALA A 189 -4.99 -1.99 -21.44
CA ALA A 189 -3.55 -2.01 -21.76
C ALA A 189 -2.77 -0.95 -20.94
N HIS A 190 -3.29 0.28 -20.88
CA HIS A 190 -2.70 1.35 -20.08
C HIS A 190 -2.67 1.02 -18.58
N THR A 191 -3.75 0.42 -18.05
CA THR A 191 -3.78 0.02 -16.63
C THR A 191 -2.74 -1.06 -16.33
N ILE A 192 -2.54 -2.02 -17.23
CA ILE A 192 -1.47 -3.03 -17.12
C ILE A 192 -0.09 -2.35 -17.12
N LYS A 193 0.15 -1.39 -18.01
CA LYS A 193 1.42 -0.65 -18.06
C LYS A 193 1.71 0.13 -16.78
N VAL A 194 0.70 0.69 -16.11
CA VAL A 194 0.88 1.48 -14.88
C VAL A 194 0.98 0.59 -13.65
N MET A 195 0.12 -0.43 -13.52
CA MET A 195 -0.10 -1.19 -12.28
C MET A 195 0.28 -2.66 -12.37
N GLY A 196 0.77 -3.12 -13.51
CA GLY A 196 1.31 -4.47 -13.69
C GLY A 196 2.74 -4.62 -13.19
N GLY A 197 3.40 -5.68 -13.60
CA GLY A 197 4.73 -6.04 -13.09
C GLY A 197 5.92 -5.55 -13.91
N GLU A 198 5.69 -4.83 -15.02
CA GLU A 198 6.78 -4.43 -15.91
C GLU A 198 7.84 -3.56 -15.18
N ASP A 199 7.41 -2.53 -14.45
CA ASP A 199 8.36 -1.67 -13.74
C ASP A 199 9.07 -2.39 -12.58
N TRP A 200 8.38 -3.30 -11.90
CA TRP A 200 9.02 -4.17 -10.90
C TRP A 200 10.13 -5.00 -11.52
N MET A 201 9.88 -5.59 -12.69
CA MET A 201 10.91 -6.34 -13.44
C MET A 201 12.09 -5.43 -13.83
N LEU A 202 11.82 -4.23 -14.35
CA LEU A 202 12.87 -3.25 -14.70
C LEU A 202 13.76 -2.87 -13.50
N TRP A 203 13.17 -2.71 -12.30
CA TRP A 203 13.94 -2.51 -11.07
C TRP A 203 14.88 -3.69 -10.78
N ILE A 204 14.37 -4.92 -10.86
CA ILE A 204 15.15 -6.12 -10.58
C ILE A 204 16.28 -6.29 -11.61
N GLU A 205 15.97 -6.17 -12.89
CA GLU A 205 16.98 -6.25 -13.96
C GLU A 205 18.10 -5.23 -13.77
N LYS A 206 17.73 -4.00 -13.46
CA LYS A 206 18.70 -2.92 -13.28
C LYS A 206 19.62 -3.14 -12.07
N LEU A 207 19.08 -3.62 -10.95
CA LEU A 207 19.84 -3.93 -9.75
C LEU A 207 20.72 -5.18 -9.95
N LEU A 208 20.19 -6.20 -10.61
CA LEU A 208 20.94 -7.43 -10.94
C LEU A 208 22.12 -7.14 -11.86
N ASN A 209 21.89 -6.39 -12.93
CA ASN A 209 22.96 -5.98 -13.89
C ASN A 209 24.04 -5.10 -13.24
N ALA A 210 23.67 -4.38 -12.18
CA ALA A 210 24.63 -3.58 -11.41
C ALA A 210 25.37 -4.38 -10.31
N ASN A 211 25.08 -5.68 -10.16
CA ASN A 211 25.57 -6.56 -9.09
C ASN A 211 25.25 -6.03 -7.67
N LEU A 212 24.03 -5.51 -7.47
CA LEU A 212 23.59 -4.91 -6.21
C LEU A 212 22.55 -5.75 -5.44
N LEU A 213 22.30 -6.97 -5.88
CA LEU A 213 21.43 -7.93 -5.17
C LEU A 213 22.30 -8.94 -4.41
N ALA A 214 21.94 -9.17 -3.15
CA ALA A 214 22.60 -10.18 -2.32
C ALA A 214 22.28 -11.60 -2.82
N ARG A 215 23.08 -12.57 -2.43
CA ARG A 215 22.71 -13.97 -2.57
C ARG A 215 21.47 -14.26 -1.72
N GLU A 216 20.58 -15.15 -2.18
CA GLU A 216 19.28 -15.44 -1.57
C GLU A 216 18.33 -14.21 -1.45
N PHE A 217 18.56 -13.21 -2.30
CA PHE A 217 17.74 -12.01 -2.38
C PHE A 217 16.25 -12.36 -2.51
N LYS A 218 15.42 -11.67 -1.76
CA LYS A 218 13.97 -11.79 -1.91
C LYS A 218 13.35 -10.49 -2.40
N THR A 219 12.28 -10.60 -3.18
CA THR A 219 11.45 -9.45 -3.54
C THR A 219 9.98 -9.82 -3.46
N ILE A 220 9.14 -8.85 -3.09
CA ILE A 220 7.70 -9.04 -2.97
C ILE A 220 6.93 -7.89 -3.58
N ALA A 221 5.84 -8.21 -4.28
CA ALA A 221 4.87 -7.22 -4.73
C ALA A 221 3.48 -7.52 -4.15
N PHE A 222 2.68 -6.47 -3.92
CA PHE A 222 1.37 -6.58 -3.28
C PHE A 222 0.26 -6.70 -4.31
N SER A 223 -0.68 -7.59 -4.03
CA SER A 223 -1.85 -7.89 -4.81
C SER A 223 -3.11 -7.84 -3.95
N TYR A 224 -4.25 -7.80 -4.60
CA TYR A 224 -5.56 -7.96 -3.98
C TYR A 224 -6.47 -8.75 -4.93
N ILE A 225 -7.24 -9.69 -4.39
CA ILE A 225 -8.18 -10.50 -5.17
C ILE A 225 -9.60 -10.00 -4.94
N GLY A 226 -9.96 -9.72 -3.69
CA GLY A 226 -11.27 -9.26 -3.28
C GLY A 226 -12.33 -10.36 -3.16
N SER A 227 -13.47 -9.95 -2.60
CA SER A 227 -14.66 -10.78 -2.44
C SER A 227 -15.48 -10.87 -3.73
N GLU A 228 -16.49 -11.73 -3.74
CA GLU A 228 -17.44 -11.82 -4.86
C GLU A 228 -18.19 -10.50 -5.11
N HIS A 229 -18.47 -9.70 -4.08
CA HIS A 229 -19.16 -8.40 -4.19
C HIS A 229 -18.35 -7.33 -4.93
N THR A 230 -17.04 -7.41 -4.90
CA THR A 230 -16.12 -6.47 -5.59
C THR A 230 -15.43 -7.09 -6.80
N ARG A 231 -15.71 -8.35 -7.10
CA ARG A 231 -15.00 -9.16 -8.11
C ARG A 231 -14.96 -8.52 -9.50
N SER A 232 -16.07 -7.96 -9.96
CA SER A 232 -16.16 -7.35 -11.29
C SER A 232 -15.24 -6.15 -11.46
N LEU A 233 -14.96 -5.41 -10.40
CA LEU A 233 -14.05 -4.27 -10.42
C LEU A 233 -12.59 -4.67 -10.16
N TYR A 234 -12.36 -5.69 -9.32
CA TYR A 234 -11.00 -6.11 -8.95
C TYR A 234 -10.54 -7.28 -9.81
N ARG A 235 -10.93 -8.50 -9.47
CA ARG A 235 -10.40 -9.71 -10.08
C ARG A 235 -10.64 -9.80 -11.57
N ASP A 236 -11.85 -9.43 -12.02
CA ASP A 236 -12.30 -9.52 -13.41
C ASP A 236 -12.29 -8.14 -14.10
N GLY A 237 -11.82 -7.11 -13.41
CA GLY A 237 -11.67 -5.75 -13.93
C GLY A 237 -10.23 -5.43 -14.37
N THR A 238 -10.01 -4.15 -14.67
CA THR A 238 -8.72 -3.63 -15.14
C THR A 238 -7.58 -3.84 -14.14
N ILE A 239 -7.86 -3.69 -12.85
CA ILE A 239 -6.88 -3.98 -11.79
C ILE A 239 -6.52 -5.47 -11.80
N GLY A 240 -7.50 -6.37 -11.94
CA GLY A 240 -7.24 -7.81 -12.02
C GLY A 240 -6.39 -8.19 -13.23
N ALA A 241 -6.59 -7.53 -14.38
CA ALA A 241 -5.71 -7.69 -15.53
C ALA A 241 -4.27 -7.29 -15.22
N ALA A 242 -4.06 -6.13 -14.55
CA ALA A 242 -2.74 -5.69 -14.11
C ALA A 242 -2.12 -6.64 -13.06
N LYS A 243 -2.93 -7.21 -12.15
CA LYS A 243 -2.44 -8.19 -11.16
C LYS A 243 -2.07 -9.53 -11.78
N LYS A 244 -2.75 -9.94 -12.86
CA LYS A 244 -2.33 -11.12 -13.65
C LYS A 244 -0.97 -10.90 -14.33
N ASP A 245 -0.73 -9.71 -14.89
CA ASP A 245 0.58 -9.35 -15.43
C ASP A 245 1.65 -9.33 -14.34
N LEU A 246 1.34 -8.78 -13.15
CA LEU A 246 2.25 -8.81 -11.99
C LEU A 246 2.64 -10.24 -11.61
N GLU A 247 1.68 -11.18 -11.57
CA GLU A 247 1.91 -12.60 -11.29
C GLU A 247 2.83 -13.24 -12.37
N GLN A 248 2.58 -12.95 -13.65
CA GLN A 248 3.43 -13.44 -14.76
C GLN A 248 4.85 -12.86 -14.68
N LYS A 249 4.99 -11.59 -14.34
CA LYS A 249 6.32 -10.97 -14.16
C LYS A 249 7.07 -11.57 -12.96
N ALA A 250 6.38 -11.97 -11.91
CA ALA A 250 7.01 -12.69 -10.79
C ALA A 250 7.69 -13.99 -11.27
N GLU A 251 7.09 -14.74 -12.19
CA GLU A 251 7.68 -15.95 -12.79
C GLU A 251 8.95 -15.63 -13.60
N HIS A 252 8.92 -14.55 -14.40
CA HIS A 252 10.11 -14.09 -15.13
C HIS A 252 11.22 -13.63 -14.19
N ILE A 253 10.88 -12.84 -13.17
CA ILE A 253 11.83 -12.39 -12.15
C ILE A 253 12.45 -13.60 -11.43
N ASN A 254 11.67 -14.61 -11.07
CA ASN A 254 12.19 -15.85 -10.48
C ASN A 254 13.20 -16.55 -11.38
N THR A 255 13.00 -16.47 -12.71
CA THR A 255 13.97 -17.04 -13.67
C THR A 255 15.29 -16.25 -13.67
N LEU A 256 15.22 -14.91 -13.63
CA LEU A 256 16.40 -14.05 -13.56
C LEU A 256 17.19 -14.27 -12.25
N LEU A 257 16.47 -14.40 -11.13
CA LEU A 257 17.06 -14.50 -9.81
C LEU A 257 17.67 -15.88 -9.50
N LYS A 258 17.50 -16.90 -10.35
CA LYS A 258 18.13 -18.24 -10.16
C LYS A 258 19.65 -18.17 -10.01
N THR A 259 20.29 -17.19 -10.66
CA THR A 259 21.76 -17.04 -10.64
C THR A 259 22.31 -16.64 -9.26
N ILE A 260 21.45 -16.12 -8.39
CA ILE A 260 21.80 -15.68 -7.03
C ILE A 260 20.96 -16.40 -5.96
N ASP A 261 20.30 -17.50 -6.30
CA ASP A 261 19.38 -18.25 -5.42
C ASP A 261 18.24 -17.37 -4.86
N GLY A 262 17.86 -16.30 -5.59
CA GLY A 262 16.86 -15.33 -5.14
C GLY A 262 15.44 -15.75 -5.47
N LYS A 263 14.46 -15.03 -4.88
CA LYS A 263 13.03 -15.34 -5.04
C LYS A 263 12.14 -14.12 -5.14
N ALA A 264 11.23 -14.12 -6.11
CA ALA A 264 10.14 -13.16 -6.25
C ALA A 264 8.83 -13.77 -5.78
N LEU A 265 8.08 -13.05 -4.97
CA LEU A 265 6.86 -13.48 -4.31
C LEU A 265 5.73 -12.46 -4.55
N ILE A 266 4.49 -12.94 -4.51
CA ILE A 266 3.29 -12.10 -4.50
C ILE A 266 2.59 -12.29 -3.16
N SER A 267 2.24 -11.19 -2.50
CA SER A 267 1.36 -11.21 -1.32
C SER A 267 -0.02 -10.69 -1.69
N VAL A 268 -1.04 -11.49 -1.47
CA VAL A 268 -2.43 -11.07 -1.56
C VAL A 268 -2.85 -10.55 -0.19
N ASN A 269 -3.10 -9.25 -0.11
CA ASN A 269 -3.37 -8.55 1.13
C ASN A 269 -4.89 -8.37 1.34
N LYS A 270 -5.28 -7.99 2.54
CA LYS A 270 -6.66 -7.69 2.96
C LYS A 270 -7.15 -6.37 2.36
N ALA A 271 -8.47 -6.24 2.17
CA ALA A 271 -9.11 -4.96 1.87
C ALA A 271 -8.93 -3.98 3.03
N LEU A 272 -8.34 -2.82 2.73
CA LEU A 272 -8.17 -1.72 3.66
C LEU A 272 -8.49 -0.39 2.98
N ILE A 273 -8.95 0.58 3.79
CA ILE A 273 -9.05 1.94 3.30
C ILE A 273 -7.63 2.52 3.22
N THR A 274 -7.26 2.99 2.04
CA THR A 274 -5.98 3.66 1.77
C THR A 274 -6.25 4.83 0.83
N ARG A 275 -5.26 5.66 0.58
CA ARG A 275 -5.39 6.72 -0.44
C ARG A 275 -5.78 6.18 -1.82
N ALA A 276 -5.37 4.97 -2.16
CA ALA A 276 -5.65 4.35 -3.45
C ALA A 276 -7.05 3.73 -3.51
N SER A 277 -7.52 3.07 -2.44
CA SER A 277 -8.79 2.34 -2.42
C SER A 277 -10.01 3.21 -2.12
N ALA A 278 -9.84 4.37 -1.45
CA ALA A 278 -10.92 5.27 -1.04
C ALA A 278 -11.78 5.81 -2.20
N VAL A 279 -11.22 5.84 -3.40
CA VAL A 279 -11.89 6.39 -4.61
C VAL A 279 -12.53 5.32 -5.49
N ILE A 280 -12.48 4.04 -5.11
CA ILE A 280 -12.97 2.93 -5.93
C ILE A 280 -14.46 2.72 -5.64
N PRO A 281 -15.35 2.69 -6.65
CA PRO A 281 -16.78 2.42 -6.45
C PRO A 281 -17.03 1.13 -5.65
N ALA A 282 -18.07 1.11 -4.81
CA ALA A 282 -18.49 0.00 -3.95
C ALA A 282 -17.47 -0.43 -2.87
N VAL A 283 -16.18 -0.13 -3.02
CA VAL A 283 -15.13 -0.57 -2.09
C VAL A 283 -15.27 0.06 -0.71
N PRO A 284 -15.58 1.36 -0.55
CA PRO A 284 -15.80 1.93 0.78
C PRO A 284 -16.94 1.24 1.54
N LEU A 285 -18.04 0.91 0.88
CA LEU A 285 -19.16 0.19 1.52
C LEU A 285 -18.75 -1.22 1.95
N TYR A 286 -18.11 -1.97 1.04
CA TYR A 286 -17.57 -3.29 1.36
C TYR A 286 -16.60 -3.24 2.54
N THR A 287 -15.69 -2.27 2.53
CA THR A 287 -14.67 -2.13 3.58
C THR A 287 -15.30 -1.74 4.93
N ALA A 288 -16.30 -0.85 4.93
CA ALA A 288 -17.00 -0.46 6.16
C ALA A 288 -17.74 -1.65 6.80
N LEU A 289 -18.42 -2.47 5.98
CA LEU A 289 -19.06 -3.70 6.43
C LEU A 289 -18.05 -4.74 6.92
N LEU A 290 -17.01 -4.96 6.16
CA LEU A 290 -15.92 -5.89 6.51
C LEU A 290 -15.26 -5.49 7.84
N TYR A 291 -15.02 -4.21 8.07
CA TYR A 291 -14.44 -3.70 9.31
C TYR A 291 -15.30 -4.03 10.52
N ARG A 292 -16.62 -3.81 10.43
CA ARG A 292 -17.56 -4.17 11.48
C ARG A 292 -17.45 -5.63 11.83
N ILE A 293 -17.63 -6.52 10.85
CA ILE A 293 -17.61 -7.97 11.03
C ILE A 293 -16.26 -8.46 11.58
N MET A 294 -15.15 -7.97 11.01
CA MET A 294 -13.82 -8.41 11.44
C MET A 294 -13.44 -7.86 12.83
N LYS A 295 -13.88 -6.65 13.21
CA LYS A 295 -13.68 -6.13 14.57
C LYS A 295 -14.49 -6.93 15.60
N ASP A 296 -15.74 -7.23 15.32
CA ASP A 296 -16.58 -8.05 16.20
C ASP A 296 -16.02 -9.46 16.41
N LYS A 297 -15.28 -9.98 15.43
CA LYS A 297 -14.58 -11.29 15.50
C LYS A 297 -13.13 -11.21 15.99
N ASN A 298 -12.62 -10.02 16.33
CA ASN A 298 -11.21 -9.78 16.68
C ASN A 298 -10.21 -10.22 15.58
N LEU A 299 -10.57 -10.03 14.31
CA LEU A 299 -9.78 -10.39 13.13
C LEU A 299 -9.31 -9.17 12.33
N HIS A 300 -9.67 -7.95 12.77
CA HIS A 300 -9.32 -6.77 12.01
C HIS A 300 -7.83 -6.47 12.10
N GLU A 301 -7.22 -6.25 10.94
CA GLU A 301 -5.83 -5.84 10.77
C GLU A 301 -5.76 -4.59 9.89
N GLY A 302 -4.93 -3.61 10.27
CA GLY A 302 -4.50 -2.52 9.39
C GLY A 302 -3.22 -2.87 8.64
N CYS A 303 -2.64 -1.89 7.93
CA CYS A 303 -1.43 -2.11 7.14
C CYS A 303 -0.25 -2.63 7.98
N ILE A 304 -0.04 -2.07 9.16
CA ILE A 304 1.10 -2.44 10.00
C ILE A 304 0.98 -3.87 10.55
N GLN A 305 -0.22 -4.26 10.97
CA GLN A 305 -0.50 -5.62 11.46
C GLN A 305 -0.29 -6.65 10.35
N GLN A 306 -0.82 -6.38 9.16
CA GLN A 306 -0.65 -7.22 7.99
C GLN A 306 0.82 -7.37 7.60
N MET A 307 1.60 -6.29 7.60
CA MET A 307 3.01 -6.36 7.23
C MET A 307 3.84 -7.07 8.30
N TYR A 308 3.56 -6.84 9.58
CA TYR A 308 4.23 -7.58 10.64
C TYR A 308 3.96 -9.10 10.49
N ARG A 309 2.70 -9.51 10.32
CA ARG A 309 2.30 -10.91 10.13
C ARG A 309 2.92 -11.52 8.86
N LEU A 310 2.96 -10.76 7.75
CA LEU A 310 3.61 -11.20 6.51
C LEU A 310 5.09 -11.53 6.72
N TYR A 311 5.81 -10.68 7.44
CA TYR A 311 7.23 -10.88 7.68
C TYR A 311 7.48 -12.01 8.69
N HIS A 312 6.77 -12.00 9.80
CA HIS A 312 6.94 -12.94 10.91
C HIS A 312 6.51 -14.37 10.54
N ASP A 313 5.31 -14.53 9.98
CA ASP A 313 4.71 -15.85 9.79
C ASP A 313 5.00 -16.47 8.42
N PHE A 314 5.36 -15.65 7.40
CA PHE A 314 5.48 -16.14 6.02
C PHE A 314 6.86 -15.93 5.41
N LEU A 315 7.42 -14.70 5.45
CA LEU A 315 8.64 -14.40 4.70
C LEU A 315 9.93 -14.82 5.40
N PHE A 316 9.96 -14.71 6.74
CA PHE A 316 11.15 -14.86 7.56
C PHE A 316 10.91 -15.75 8.78
N SER A 317 9.94 -16.67 8.72
CA SER A 317 9.65 -17.66 9.76
C SER A 317 10.71 -18.77 9.88
N GLY A 318 11.67 -18.84 8.98
CA GLY A 318 12.63 -19.93 8.87
C GLY A 318 12.21 -21.04 7.92
N ASP A 319 10.91 -21.17 7.66
CA ASP A 319 10.34 -22.12 6.71
C ASP A 319 10.11 -21.50 5.31
N SER A 320 9.92 -22.36 4.32
CA SER A 320 9.44 -21.90 3.01
C SER A 320 8.05 -21.28 3.14
N PRO A 321 7.79 -20.10 2.57
CA PRO A 321 6.49 -19.45 2.66
C PRO A 321 5.36 -20.36 2.17
N LYS A 322 4.29 -20.48 2.97
CA LYS A 322 3.06 -21.16 2.54
C LYS A 322 2.40 -20.34 1.44
N VAL A 323 2.18 -20.97 0.28
CA VAL A 323 1.59 -20.33 -0.88
C VAL A 323 0.36 -21.09 -1.38
N ASP A 324 -0.53 -20.40 -2.08
CA ASP A 324 -1.65 -21.03 -2.76
C ASP A 324 -1.22 -21.78 -4.04
N ALA A 325 -2.17 -22.41 -4.75
CA ALA A 325 -1.90 -23.16 -5.97
C ALA A 325 -1.29 -22.32 -7.12
N LYS A 326 -1.30 -20.98 -6.99
CA LYS A 326 -0.67 -20.03 -7.93
C LYS A 326 0.64 -19.43 -7.41
N GLY A 327 1.19 -19.97 -6.31
CA GLY A 327 2.45 -19.51 -5.72
C GLY A 327 2.35 -18.17 -4.97
N ARG A 328 1.16 -17.74 -4.54
CA ARG A 328 0.94 -16.49 -3.84
C ARG A 328 0.79 -16.70 -2.34
N ILE A 329 1.40 -15.84 -1.53
CA ILE A 329 1.15 -15.77 -0.10
C ILE A 329 -0.23 -15.14 0.12
N ARG A 330 -1.06 -15.76 0.95
CA ARG A 330 -2.44 -15.35 1.22
C ARG A 330 -2.55 -14.81 2.64
N ILE A 331 -2.31 -13.49 2.81
CA ILE A 331 -2.56 -12.81 4.10
C ILE A 331 -3.92 -12.12 4.14
N ASP A 332 -4.73 -12.29 3.10
CA ASP A 332 -6.16 -12.01 3.08
C ASP A 332 -7.00 -13.17 3.68
N ASP A 333 -6.35 -14.19 4.22
CA ASP A 333 -6.96 -15.41 4.76
C ASP A 333 -8.04 -15.13 5.82
N TRP A 334 -7.84 -14.13 6.68
CA TRP A 334 -8.82 -13.74 7.69
C TRP A 334 -10.04 -13.01 7.08
N GLU A 335 -9.83 -12.15 6.09
CA GLU A 335 -10.92 -11.56 5.30
C GLU A 335 -11.73 -12.65 4.61
N MET A 336 -11.04 -13.60 3.98
CA MET A 336 -11.65 -14.64 3.14
C MET A 336 -12.17 -15.85 3.93
N ARG A 337 -12.20 -15.79 5.26
CA ARG A 337 -12.83 -16.83 6.07
C ARG A 337 -14.29 -17.02 5.66
N PRO A 338 -14.76 -18.28 5.55
CA PRO A 338 -16.14 -18.56 5.16
C PRO A 338 -17.21 -17.93 6.07
N ASP A 339 -16.94 -17.82 7.38
CA ASP A 339 -17.86 -17.18 8.32
C ASP A 339 -17.91 -15.65 8.13
N VAL A 340 -16.78 -15.01 7.84
CA VAL A 340 -16.71 -13.57 7.53
C VAL A 340 -17.46 -13.27 6.23
N GLN A 341 -17.17 -14.02 5.15
CA GLN A 341 -17.79 -13.76 3.84
C GLN A 341 -19.28 -14.09 3.81
N ARG A 342 -19.77 -15.09 4.54
CA ARG A 342 -21.21 -15.35 4.67
C ARG A 342 -21.93 -14.19 5.37
N GLU A 343 -21.35 -13.62 6.40
CA GLU A 343 -21.94 -12.50 7.13
C GLU A 343 -21.93 -11.22 6.27
N VAL A 344 -20.84 -10.97 5.52
CA VAL A 344 -20.80 -9.91 4.50
C VAL A 344 -21.93 -10.09 3.49
N ALA A 345 -22.09 -11.29 2.93
CA ALA A 345 -23.11 -11.57 1.93
C ALA A 345 -24.55 -11.41 2.46
N ALA A 346 -24.77 -11.79 3.72
CA ALA A 346 -26.08 -11.65 4.36
C ALA A 346 -26.48 -10.17 4.52
N LEU A 347 -25.53 -9.33 4.99
CA LEU A 347 -25.81 -7.92 5.28
C LEU A 347 -25.71 -7.01 4.05
N TRP A 348 -24.98 -7.40 3.01
CA TRP A 348 -24.69 -6.55 1.83
C TRP A 348 -25.94 -5.94 1.18
N ASN A 349 -27.02 -6.75 1.03
CA ASN A 349 -28.25 -6.31 0.39
C ASN A 349 -29.24 -5.63 1.34
N GLU A 350 -28.95 -5.64 2.64
CA GLU A 350 -29.78 -5.02 3.68
C GLU A 350 -29.40 -3.58 3.96
N ILE A 351 -28.18 -3.16 3.55
CA ILE A 351 -27.66 -1.84 3.84
C ILE A 351 -28.35 -0.77 3.02
N ASP A 352 -28.91 0.21 3.74
CA ASP A 352 -29.50 1.41 3.19
C ASP A 352 -29.08 2.68 3.96
N GLN A 353 -29.65 3.83 3.61
CA GLN A 353 -29.32 5.11 4.25
C GLN A 353 -29.73 5.17 5.75
N GLN A 354 -30.68 4.36 6.19
CA GLN A 354 -31.22 4.42 7.56
C GLN A 354 -30.39 3.57 8.53
N ASN A 355 -29.78 2.47 8.03
CA ASN A 355 -29.12 1.46 8.86
C ASN A 355 -27.60 1.38 8.69
N ILE A 356 -27.01 2.14 7.76
CA ILE A 356 -25.58 2.04 7.44
C ILE A 356 -24.66 2.26 8.65
N GLU A 357 -25.01 3.17 9.56
CA GLU A 357 -24.20 3.43 10.77
C GLU A 357 -24.33 2.30 11.80
N GLU A 358 -25.42 1.55 11.78
CA GLU A 358 -25.66 0.40 12.66
C GLU A 358 -24.99 -0.87 12.13
N LEU A 359 -25.16 -1.16 10.84
CA LEU A 359 -24.70 -2.40 10.21
C LEU A 359 -23.23 -2.37 9.80
N THR A 360 -22.60 -1.20 9.74
CA THR A 360 -21.21 -1.04 9.28
C THR A 360 -20.35 -0.26 10.28
N ASP A 361 -19.03 -0.34 10.12
CA ASP A 361 -18.09 0.52 10.83
C ASP A 361 -17.66 1.73 9.96
N ILE A 362 -18.64 2.43 9.39
CA ILE A 362 -18.38 3.62 8.56
C ILE A 362 -17.68 4.73 9.35
N ARG A 363 -17.94 4.82 10.66
CA ARG A 363 -17.26 5.78 11.55
C ARG A 363 -15.77 5.45 11.67
N GLY A 364 -15.43 4.21 11.99
CA GLY A 364 -14.04 3.76 12.07
C GLY A 364 -13.31 3.87 10.73
N LEU A 365 -14.00 3.61 9.61
CA LEU A 365 -13.46 3.80 8.27
C LEU A 365 -13.09 5.27 8.01
N ARG A 366 -13.96 6.21 8.39
CA ARG A 366 -13.75 7.66 8.29
C ARG A 366 -12.57 8.12 9.14
N GLU A 367 -12.51 7.64 10.38
CA GLU A 367 -11.42 7.95 11.29
C GLU A 367 -10.07 7.43 10.74
N GLU A 368 -10.01 6.19 10.25
CA GLU A 368 -8.81 5.62 9.67
C GLU A 368 -8.34 6.40 8.44
N PHE A 369 -9.28 6.76 7.56
CA PHE A 369 -8.98 7.61 6.40
C PHE A 369 -8.38 8.96 6.82
N LEU A 370 -8.94 9.63 7.83
CA LEU A 370 -8.41 10.90 8.33
C LEU A 370 -7.03 10.72 8.98
N ARG A 371 -6.81 9.64 9.72
CA ARG A 371 -5.50 9.31 10.33
C ARG A 371 -4.40 9.12 9.27
N HIS A 372 -4.73 8.57 8.09
CA HIS A 372 -3.76 8.49 6.97
C HIS A 372 -3.28 9.85 6.48
N HIS A 373 -3.98 10.93 6.83
CA HIS A 373 -3.60 12.31 6.55
C HIS A 373 -3.18 13.08 7.80
N GLY A 374 -2.95 12.37 8.90
CA GLY A 374 -2.53 12.93 10.18
C GLY A 374 -3.61 13.70 10.93
N PHE A 375 -4.89 13.40 10.69
CA PHE A 375 -5.98 14.00 11.46
C PHE A 375 -6.62 12.98 12.41
N GLY A 376 -7.07 13.43 13.59
CA GLY A 376 -7.73 12.56 14.58
C GLY A 376 -6.78 11.71 15.42
N MET A 377 -5.50 12.06 15.51
CA MET A 377 -4.55 11.45 16.45
C MET A 377 -4.77 12.01 17.84
N PRO A 378 -5.01 11.17 18.87
CA PRO A 378 -5.44 11.65 20.19
C PRO A 378 -4.38 12.49 20.93
N GLU A 379 -3.09 12.27 20.60
CA GLU A 379 -1.97 13.00 21.21
C GLU A 379 -1.65 14.35 20.55
N VAL A 380 -2.40 14.74 19.52
CA VAL A 380 -2.15 15.97 18.74
C VAL A 380 -3.21 17.01 19.01
N ASP A 381 -2.78 18.19 19.44
CA ASP A 381 -3.64 19.37 19.57
C ASP A 381 -3.76 20.11 18.23
N TYR A 382 -4.91 19.92 17.58
CA TYR A 382 -5.21 20.53 16.27
C TYR A 382 -5.63 21.99 16.32
N SER A 383 -5.71 22.60 17.50
CA SER A 383 -5.94 24.04 17.68
C SER A 383 -4.65 24.87 17.62
N GLN A 384 -3.49 24.20 17.73
CA GLN A 384 -2.19 24.87 17.72
C GLN A 384 -1.78 25.34 16.32
N ASP A 385 -1.00 26.42 16.31
CA ASP A 385 -0.34 26.91 15.10
C ASP A 385 0.86 26.02 14.76
N VAL A 386 0.86 25.44 13.58
CA VAL A 386 1.89 24.53 13.10
C VAL A 386 2.52 25.08 11.82
N ARG A 387 3.82 24.97 11.71
CA ARG A 387 4.55 25.24 10.46
C ARG A 387 4.45 24.03 9.54
N PRO A 388 3.96 24.18 8.31
CA PRO A 388 3.86 23.05 7.38
C PRO A 388 5.21 22.55 6.85
N ASP A 389 6.26 23.33 7.00
CA ASP A 389 7.63 23.05 6.53
C ASP A 389 8.56 22.59 7.67
N ILE A 390 8.04 21.89 8.68
CA ILE A 390 8.82 21.42 9.85
C ILE A 390 9.73 20.23 9.56
N PHE A 391 9.61 19.60 8.37
CA PHE A 391 10.45 18.50 7.91
C PHE A 391 11.23 18.87 6.66
#